data_beb6a2fb3007972ea7788940c801ef8b
#
_entry.id   beb6a2fb3007972ea7788940c801ef8b
#
_cell.length_a   1.000
_cell.length_b   1.000
_cell.length_c   1.000
_cell.angle_alpha   90.00
_cell.angle_beta   90.00
_cell.angle_gamma   90.00
#
_symmetry.space_group_name_H-M   'P 1'
#
loop_
_entity.id
_entity.type
_entity.pdbx_description
1 polymer ?
#
loop_
_entity_poly.entity_id
_entity_poly.type
_entity_poly.pdbx_seq_one_letter_code
_entity_poly.pdbx_strand_id
1 'polypeptide(L)'
;QVHGVRLRDGRADWYRNRYVVSDRVAEATGRPTTPGPRFHDSEGTANTNVIGHAGMTLAVVEAGGPVMSLTDDLDTVESIDFNGTLDGSFSAHPKVDPITGELHVAAYHWTWDFIRYLVVNAEGTAVTRKVDVPVGYSPMVHDIHITESSVLLLDFPCRFNLERAMEGHQLPYVWVDDEPGSVGVLPLDGTSDDVRW
;
A
#
# COMPACT_ATOMS: atom_id res chain seq x y z
N GLN A 1 -2.51 3.88 14.53
CA GLN A 1 -3.30 5.08 14.84
C GLN A 1 -3.27 6.03 13.66
N VAL A 2 -4.38 6.78 13.48
CA VAL A 2 -4.48 7.88 12.54
C VAL A 2 -4.76 9.18 13.29
N HIS A 3 -4.28 10.29 12.74
CA HIS A 3 -4.46 11.62 13.30
C HIS A 3 -5.07 12.52 12.23
N GLY A 4 -5.99 13.38 12.64
CA GLY A 4 -6.58 14.42 11.79
C GLY A 4 -6.65 15.75 12.50
N VAL A 5 -6.43 16.80 11.74
CA VAL A 5 -6.65 18.19 12.16
C VAL A 5 -7.51 18.85 11.10
N ARG A 6 -8.68 19.36 11.50
CA ARG A 6 -9.47 20.21 10.61
C ARG A 6 -9.02 21.65 10.74
N LEU A 7 -8.64 22.22 9.61
CA LEU A 7 -8.29 23.63 9.53
C LEU A 7 -9.44 24.42 8.91
N ARG A 8 -9.80 25.55 9.51
CA ARG A 8 -10.75 26.49 8.98
C ARG A 8 -10.23 27.91 9.21
N ASP A 9 -10.17 28.70 8.17
CA ASP A 9 -9.70 30.10 8.21
C ASP A 9 -8.35 30.24 8.92
N GLY A 10 -7.41 29.33 8.64
CA GLY A 10 -6.07 29.32 9.22
C GLY A 10 -5.97 28.89 10.69
N ARG A 11 -7.06 28.36 11.26
CA ARG A 11 -7.11 27.88 12.64
C ARG A 11 -7.46 26.41 12.72
N ALA A 12 -6.91 25.71 13.71
CA ALA A 12 -7.32 24.34 14.03
C ALA A 12 -8.72 24.37 14.66
N ASP A 13 -9.68 23.77 13.97
CA ASP A 13 -11.07 23.63 14.42
C ASP A 13 -11.17 22.45 15.39
N TRP A 14 -10.56 21.32 15.06
CA TRP A 14 -10.41 20.18 15.94
C TRP A 14 -9.14 19.37 15.61
N TYR A 15 -8.66 18.64 16.62
CA TYR A 15 -7.70 17.54 16.51
C TYR A 15 -8.37 16.23 16.92
N ARG A 16 -8.13 15.18 16.19
CA ARG A 16 -8.66 13.85 16.48
C ARG A 16 -7.61 12.78 16.28
N ASN A 17 -7.63 11.78 17.15
CA ASN A 17 -6.82 10.58 17.08
C ASN A 17 -7.73 9.36 17.16
N ARG A 18 -7.48 8.34 16.33
CA ARG A 18 -8.22 7.08 16.33
C ARG A 18 -7.27 5.91 16.08
N TYR A 19 -7.62 4.77 16.64
CA TYR A 19 -7.06 3.52 16.14
C TYR A 19 -7.74 3.16 14.84
N VAL A 20 -6.96 2.73 13.83
CA VAL A 20 -7.49 1.90 12.75
C VAL A 20 -7.76 0.54 13.39
N VAL A 21 -9.00 0.07 13.29
CA VAL A 21 -9.43 -1.13 14.00
C VAL A 21 -9.01 -2.36 13.21
N SER A 22 -7.75 -2.81 13.41
CA SER A 22 -7.28 -4.13 13.01
C SER A 22 -7.88 -5.21 13.90
N ASP A 23 -7.74 -6.47 13.52
CA ASP A 23 -8.25 -7.59 14.32
C ASP A 23 -7.64 -7.61 15.72
N ARG A 24 -6.33 -7.34 15.84
CA ARG A 24 -5.63 -7.19 17.13
C ARG A 24 -6.13 -6.00 17.96
N VAL A 25 -6.45 -4.87 17.32
CA VAL A 25 -7.04 -3.71 18.03
C VAL A 25 -8.47 -4.02 18.46
N ALA A 26 -9.26 -4.71 17.64
CA ALA A 26 -10.61 -5.14 17.99
C ALA A 26 -10.57 -6.03 19.25
N GLU A 27 -9.72 -7.05 19.26
CA GLU A 27 -9.51 -7.95 20.40
C GLU A 27 -9.10 -7.19 21.65
N ALA A 28 -8.04 -6.36 21.56
CA ALA A 28 -7.49 -5.64 22.70
C ALA A 28 -8.45 -4.60 23.31
N THR A 29 -9.41 -4.11 22.52
CA THR A 29 -10.37 -3.06 22.95
C THR A 29 -11.78 -3.58 23.16
N GLY A 30 -12.05 -4.86 22.91
CA GLY A 30 -13.38 -5.46 22.99
C GLY A 30 -14.35 -4.92 21.94
N ARG A 31 -13.84 -4.43 20.79
CA ARG A 31 -14.65 -3.95 19.68
C ARG A 31 -14.96 -5.09 18.71
N PRO A 32 -16.04 -4.98 17.90
CA PRO A 32 -16.24 -5.87 16.78
C PRO A 32 -15.07 -5.79 15.79
N THR A 33 -14.77 -6.90 15.14
CA THR A 33 -13.80 -6.94 14.03
C THR A 33 -14.33 -6.12 12.86
N THR A 34 -13.42 -5.43 12.18
CA THR A 34 -13.75 -4.64 10.99
C THR A 34 -14.13 -5.59 9.85
N PRO A 35 -15.28 -5.38 9.17
CA PRO A 35 -15.68 -6.20 8.03
C PRO A 35 -14.76 -6.00 6.82
N GLY A 36 -14.91 -6.87 5.82
CA GLY A 36 -14.23 -6.80 4.54
C GLY A 36 -13.09 -7.81 4.39
N PRO A 37 -12.43 -7.80 3.21
CA PRO A 37 -11.44 -8.81 2.85
C PRO A 37 -10.17 -8.73 3.71
N ARG A 38 -9.50 -9.88 3.83
CA ARG A 38 -8.16 -10.03 4.39
C ARG A 38 -7.30 -10.76 3.37
N PHE A 39 -6.05 -10.33 3.23
CA PHE A 39 -5.07 -10.95 2.35
C PHE A 39 -3.89 -11.44 3.17
N HIS A 40 -3.29 -12.56 2.76
CA HIS A 40 -2.07 -13.09 3.34
C HIS A 40 -2.11 -13.21 4.88
N ASP A 41 -3.26 -13.62 5.43
CA ASP A 41 -3.50 -13.73 6.89
C ASP A 41 -3.22 -12.42 7.67
N SER A 42 -3.32 -11.28 6.99
CA SER A 42 -3.09 -9.98 7.62
C SER A 42 -4.20 -9.63 8.61
N GLU A 43 -3.82 -8.99 9.71
CA GLU A 43 -4.73 -8.58 10.78
C GLU A 43 -5.46 -7.26 10.52
N GLY A 44 -5.38 -6.72 9.30
CA GLY A 44 -5.95 -5.41 8.98
C GLY A 44 -5.16 -4.23 9.56
N THR A 45 -3.88 -4.41 9.85
CA THR A 45 -3.03 -3.31 10.29
C THR A 45 -2.86 -2.29 9.17
N ALA A 46 -3.06 -1.01 9.49
CA ALA A 46 -2.75 0.11 8.59
C ALA A 46 -2.03 1.17 9.45
N ASN A 47 -0.76 1.39 9.16
CA ASN A 47 0.11 2.19 10.05
C ASN A 47 1.04 3.16 9.33
N THR A 48 1.01 3.20 7.99
CA THR A 48 2.02 3.95 7.25
C THR A 48 1.47 5.26 6.70
N ASN A 49 0.32 5.27 6.02
CA ASN A 49 -0.19 6.48 5.38
C ASN A 49 -1.72 6.57 5.41
N VAL A 50 -2.22 7.79 5.22
CA VAL A 50 -3.64 8.07 4.97
C VAL A 50 -3.75 8.88 3.69
N ILE A 51 -4.52 8.39 2.75
CA ILE A 51 -4.72 9.01 1.44
C ILE A 51 -6.19 9.31 1.19
N GLY A 52 -6.44 10.29 0.32
CA GLY A 52 -7.75 10.54 -0.27
C GLY A 52 -7.81 10.00 -1.69
N HIS A 53 -8.84 9.21 -2.03
CA HIS A 53 -9.09 8.77 -3.40
C HIS A 53 -10.58 8.58 -3.63
N ALA A 54 -11.10 9.10 -4.73
CA ALA A 54 -12.52 8.98 -5.11
C ALA A 54 -13.52 9.35 -3.99
N GLY A 55 -13.20 10.38 -3.19
CA GLY A 55 -14.03 10.78 -2.05
C GLY A 55 -13.92 9.88 -0.82
N MET A 56 -13.10 8.84 -0.86
CA MET A 56 -12.79 7.98 0.28
C MET A 56 -11.55 8.47 1.03
N THR A 57 -11.55 8.26 2.35
CA THR A 57 -10.36 8.37 3.20
C THR A 57 -9.84 6.97 3.48
N LEU A 58 -8.63 6.66 3.03
CA LEU A 58 -8.06 5.32 3.08
C LEU A 58 -6.79 5.30 3.95
N ALA A 59 -6.76 4.42 4.94
CA ALA A 59 -5.54 4.11 5.67
C ALA A 59 -4.87 2.90 5.03
N VAL A 60 -3.60 3.05 4.67
CA VAL A 60 -2.85 2.08 3.87
C VAL A 60 -1.55 1.66 4.54
N VAL A 61 -1.08 0.49 4.15
CA VAL A 61 0.16 -0.13 4.62
C VAL A 61 0.79 -0.92 3.48
N GLU A 62 2.04 -1.26 3.62
CA GLU A 62 2.80 -2.10 2.68
C GLU A 62 2.73 -3.59 3.03
N ALA A 63 3.31 -4.41 2.16
CA ALA A 63 3.69 -5.81 2.41
C ALA A 63 2.54 -6.72 2.87
N GLY A 64 1.36 -6.59 2.27
CA GLY A 64 0.25 -7.54 2.45
C GLY A 64 -0.92 -7.04 3.28
N GLY A 65 -0.83 -5.85 3.88
CA GLY A 65 -1.96 -5.28 4.62
C GLY A 65 -3.11 -4.86 3.70
N PRO A 66 -4.36 -4.94 4.16
CA PRO A 66 -5.51 -4.46 3.42
C PRO A 66 -5.60 -2.94 3.41
N VAL A 67 -6.33 -2.41 2.46
CA VAL A 67 -6.73 -0.99 2.43
C VAL A 67 -7.91 -0.81 3.39
N MET A 68 -7.76 0.08 4.37
CA MET A 68 -8.80 0.34 5.38
C MET A 68 -9.54 1.64 5.08
N SER A 69 -10.84 1.57 4.88
CA SER A 69 -11.69 2.74 4.68
C SER A 69 -12.03 3.39 6.02
N LEU A 70 -11.96 4.72 6.05
CA LEU A 70 -12.27 5.54 7.22
C LEU A 70 -13.39 6.55 6.90
N THR A 71 -14.14 6.93 7.93
CA THR A 71 -15.02 8.10 7.85
C THR A 71 -14.21 9.39 7.91
N ASP A 72 -14.87 10.55 7.62
CA ASP A 72 -14.27 11.88 7.84
C ASP A 72 -13.92 12.15 9.31
N ASP A 73 -14.51 11.39 10.21
CA ASP A 73 -14.24 11.43 11.64
C ASP A 73 -13.13 10.45 12.08
N LEU A 74 -12.47 9.78 11.10
CA LEU A 74 -11.41 8.81 11.25
C LEU A 74 -11.84 7.49 11.90
N ASP A 75 -13.13 7.20 11.98
CA ASP A 75 -13.59 5.89 12.43
C ASP A 75 -13.43 4.86 11.32
N THR A 76 -12.94 3.67 11.65
CA THR A 76 -12.75 2.58 10.68
C THR A 76 -14.10 2.03 10.26
N VAL A 77 -14.32 1.91 8.95
CA VAL A 77 -15.55 1.38 8.35
C VAL A 77 -15.38 -0.08 7.97
N GLU A 78 -14.48 -0.36 7.04
CA GLU A 78 -14.24 -1.69 6.49
C GLU A 78 -12.85 -1.76 5.83
N SER A 79 -12.38 -2.97 5.56
CA SER A 79 -11.32 -3.15 4.56
C SER A 79 -11.94 -3.29 3.18
N ILE A 80 -11.27 -2.77 2.17
CA ILE A 80 -11.75 -2.78 0.78
C ILE A 80 -10.78 -3.48 -0.16
N ASP A 81 -11.35 -4.07 -1.22
CA ASP A 81 -10.62 -4.73 -2.30
C ASP A 81 -11.04 -4.21 -3.69
N PHE A 82 -11.61 -3.01 -3.71
CA PHE A 82 -12.12 -2.38 -4.94
C PHE A 82 -13.08 -3.32 -5.71
N ASN A 83 -14.16 -3.74 -5.01
CA ASN A 83 -15.17 -4.68 -5.50
C ASN A 83 -14.61 -6.06 -5.95
N GLY A 84 -13.69 -6.62 -5.18
CA GLY A 84 -13.11 -7.94 -5.46
C GLY A 84 -12.04 -7.94 -6.55
N THR A 85 -11.57 -6.77 -6.98
CA THR A 85 -10.56 -6.68 -8.05
C THR A 85 -9.12 -6.60 -7.52
N LEU A 86 -8.92 -6.23 -6.27
CA LEU A 86 -7.63 -6.34 -5.58
C LEU A 86 -7.52 -7.73 -4.94
N ASP A 87 -6.52 -8.50 -5.31
CA ASP A 87 -6.30 -9.89 -4.91
C ASP A 87 -5.03 -10.09 -4.07
N GLY A 88 -4.61 -9.08 -3.33
CA GLY A 88 -3.42 -9.19 -2.52
C GLY A 88 -2.93 -7.87 -1.92
N SER A 89 -1.62 -7.74 -1.83
CA SER A 89 -0.95 -6.61 -1.22
C SER A 89 -1.25 -5.28 -1.91
N PHE A 90 -1.24 -4.23 -1.14
CA PHE A 90 -1.28 -2.84 -1.58
C PHE A 90 -0.01 -2.11 -1.15
N SER A 91 0.06 -0.78 -1.34
CA SER A 91 1.20 0.03 -0.93
C SER A 91 0.78 1.21 -0.06
N ALA A 92 1.74 1.77 0.64
CA ALA A 92 1.54 2.93 1.48
C ALA A 92 1.74 4.26 0.73
N HIS A 93 2.41 4.26 -0.41
CA HIS A 93 2.76 5.46 -1.16
C HIS A 93 2.26 5.47 -2.61
N PRO A 94 0.95 5.24 -2.83
CA PRO A 94 0.38 5.34 -4.17
C PRO A 94 0.49 6.77 -4.71
N LYS A 95 0.47 6.91 -6.04
CA LYS A 95 0.49 8.20 -6.72
C LYS A 95 -0.79 8.40 -7.50
N VAL A 96 -1.43 9.55 -7.34
CA VAL A 96 -2.58 9.93 -8.16
C VAL A 96 -2.05 10.60 -9.43
N ASP A 97 -2.48 10.09 -10.59
CA ASP A 97 -2.27 10.79 -11.86
C ASP A 97 -3.14 12.06 -11.87
N PRO A 98 -2.55 13.25 -11.98
CA PRO A 98 -3.30 14.49 -11.95
C PRO A 98 -4.18 14.74 -13.16
N ILE A 99 -4.00 13.97 -14.25
CA ILE A 99 -4.75 14.09 -15.50
C ILE A 99 -5.93 13.12 -15.51
N THR A 100 -5.68 11.83 -15.21
CA THR A 100 -6.70 10.78 -15.28
C THR A 100 -7.44 10.58 -13.96
N GLY A 101 -6.83 10.98 -12.84
CA GLY A 101 -7.35 10.72 -11.50
C GLY A 101 -7.12 9.27 -11.03
N GLU A 102 -6.48 8.44 -11.82
CA GLU A 102 -6.14 7.06 -11.47
C GLU A 102 -5.10 6.99 -10.37
N LEU A 103 -5.15 5.93 -9.58
CA LEU A 103 -4.22 5.70 -8.49
C LEU A 103 -3.23 4.60 -8.87
N HIS A 104 -1.96 4.98 -9.00
CA HIS A 104 -0.85 4.09 -9.35
C HIS A 104 -0.16 3.56 -8.10
N VAL A 105 0.08 2.27 -8.06
CA VAL A 105 0.56 1.54 -6.87
C VAL A 105 1.64 0.55 -7.27
N ALA A 106 2.73 0.47 -6.49
CA ALA A 106 3.60 -0.70 -6.53
C ALA A 106 3.46 -1.47 -5.22
N ALA A 107 3.02 -2.69 -5.32
CA ALA A 107 2.83 -3.60 -4.21
C ALA A 107 3.89 -4.69 -4.20
N TYR A 108 4.20 -5.18 -3.01
CA TYR A 108 5.10 -6.31 -2.79
C TYR A 108 4.62 -7.13 -1.61
N HIS A 109 5.11 -8.37 -1.52
CA HIS A 109 4.88 -9.23 -0.36
C HIS A 109 6.11 -10.13 -0.17
N TRP A 110 6.40 -10.49 1.06
CA TRP A 110 7.59 -11.29 1.39
C TRP A 110 7.61 -12.68 0.73
N THR A 111 6.45 -13.20 0.29
CA THR A 111 6.35 -14.49 -0.45
C THR A 111 6.47 -14.32 -1.96
N TRP A 112 6.54 -13.11 -2.48
CA TRP A 112 6.62 -12.84 -3.91
C TRP A 112 8.07 -12.63 -4.35
N ASP A 113 8.36 -13.02 -5.56
CA ASP A 113 9.62 -12.76 -6.25
C ASP A 113 9.49 -11.73 -7.38
N PHE A 114 8.44 -10.90 -7.27
CA PHE A 114 8.09 -9.84 -8.22
C PHE A 114 7.58 -8.59 -7.50
N ILE A 115 7.65 -7.47 -8.20
CA ILE A 115 6.98 -6.22 -7.86
C ILE A 115 5.67 -6.17 -8.66
N ARG A 116 4.53 -5.95 -7.98
CA ARG A 116 3.23 -5.80 -8.65
C ARG A 116 2.89 -4.34 -8.85
N TYR A 117 2.87 -3.89 -10.09
CA TYR A 117 2.29 -2.61 -10.45
C TYR A 117 0.78 -2.74 -10.62
N LEU A 118 0.03 -1.85 -9.98
CA LEU A 118 -1.44 -1.79 -9.99
C LEU A 118 -1.91 -0.41 -10.41
N VAL A 119 -3.07 -0.34 -11.08
CA VAL A 119 -3.81 0.90 -11.31
C VAL A 119 -5.23 0.73 -10.80
N VAL A 120 -5.65 1.63 -9.91
CA VAL A 120 -7.05 1.75 -9.48
C VAL A 120 -7.68 2.87 -10.28
N ASN A 121 -8.89 2.66 -10.81
CA ASN A 121 -9.61 3.67 -11.58
C ASN A 121 -9.93 4.93 -10.77
N ALA A 122 -10.19 6.03 -11.44
CA ALA A 122 -10.48 7.34 -10.83
C ALA A 122 -11.70 7.31 -9.90
N GLU A 123 -12.66 6.41 -10.15
CA GLU A 123 -13.85 6.21 -9.34
C GLU A 123 -13.58 5.39 -8.07
N GLY A 124 -12.37 4.82 -7.90
CA GLY A 124 -12.01 4.01 -6.75
C GLY A 124 -12.79 2.70 -6.64
N THR A 125 -13.30 2.19 -7.75
CA THR A 125 -14.19 1.02 -7.77
C THR A 125 -13.52 -0.26 -8.25
N ALA A 126 -12.40 -0.16 -8.97
CA ALA A 126 -11.75 -1.34 -9.54
C ALA A 126 -10.24 -1.14 -9.74
N VAL A 127 -9.49 -2.21 -9.52
CA VAL A 127 -8.14 -2.38 -10.08
C VAL A 127 -8.30 -2.75 -11.55
N THR A 128 -7.96 -1.82 -12.43
CA THR A 128 -8.13 -1.96 -13.88
C THR A 128 -6.90 -2.54 -14.57
N ARG A 129 -5.75 -2.51 -13.88
CA ARG A 129 -4.48 -2.99 -14.42
C ARG A 129 -3.65 -3.64 -13.34
N LYS A 130 -3.00 -4.75 -13.69
CA LYS A 130 -2.00 -5.46 -12.89
C LYS A 130 -0.85 -5.91 -13.78
N VAL A 131 0.38 -5.63 -13.39
CA VAL A 131 1.60 -6.09 -14.05
C VAL A 131 2.55 -6.61 -12.99
N ASP A 132 2.86 -7.90 -13.05
CA ASP A 132 3.86 -8.51 -12.19
C ASP A 132 5.22 -8.43 -12.87
N VAL A 133 6.15 -7.69 -12.27
CA VAL A 133 7.51 -7.47 -12.76
C VAL A 133 8.45 -8.38 -11.98
N PRO A 134 8.94 -9.47 -12.58
CA PRO A 134 9.84 -10.40 -11.90
C PRO A 134 11.17 -9.73 -11.52
N VAL A 135 11.63 -9.97 -10.29
CA VAL A 135 12.94 -9.53 -9.79
C VAL A 135 13.78 -10.69 -9.28
N GLY A 136 13.15 -11.89 -9.06
CA GLY A 136 13.83 -13.12 -8.68
C GLY A 136 14.20 -13.23 -7.20
N TYR A 137 13.72 -12.34 -6.37
CA TYR A 137 13.86 -12.33 -4.90
C TYR A 137 12.68 -11.60 -4.27
N SER A 138 12.52 -11.71 -2.96
CA SER A 138 11.47 -10.97 -2.23
C SER A 138 11.87 -9.49 -2.06
N PRO A 139 11.30 -8.57 -2.86
CA PRO A 139 11.67 -7.17 -2.85
C PRO A 139 11.07 -6.42 -1.65
N MET A 140 11.62 -5.24 -1.37
CA MET A 140 10.99 -4.21 -0.56
C MET A 140 10.87 -2.93 -1.39
N VAL A 141 9.65 -2.57 -1.77
CA VAL A 141 9.36 -1.38 -2.59
C VAL A 141 8.54 -0.40 -1.79
N HIS A 142 9.21 0.54 -1.13
CA HIS A 142 8.55 1.50 -0.25
C HIS A 142 7.77 2.55 -1.02
N ASP A 143 8.29 3.04 -2.14
CA ASP A 143 7.70 4.12 -2.93
C ASP A 143 7.88 3.91 -4.43
N ILE A 144 7.13 4.66 -5.23
CA ILE A 144 7.22 4.74 -6.69
C ILE A 144 7.16 6.19 -7.15
N HIS A 145 7.50 6.41 -8.40
CA HIS A 145 7.19 7.67 -9.08
C HIS A 145 6.44 7.40 -10.39
N ILE A 146 5.63 8.36 -10.81
CA ILE A 146 4.99 8.36 -12.12
C ILE A 146 5.42 9.57 -12.93
N THR A 147 5.46 9.39 -14.24
CA THR A 147 5.66 10.43 -15.24
C THR A 147 4.47 10.42 -16.20
N GLU A 148 4.46 11.28 -17.19
CA GLU A 148 3.40 11.29 -18.23
C GLU A 148 3.27 9.98 -19.00
N SER A 149 4.32 9.15 -19.04
CA SER A 149 4.35 7.95 -19.87
C SER A 149 4.81 6.67 -19.17
N SER A 150 5.32 6.76 -17.95
CA SER A 150 5.96 5.63 -17.29
C SER A 150 5.78 5.67 -15.77
N VAL A 151 5.80 4.49 -15.15
CA VAL A 151 6.04 4.33 -13.72
C VAL A 151 7.52 3.98 -13.49
N LEU A 152 8.10 4.55 -12.44
CA LEU A 152 9.46 4.23 -11.97
C LEU A 152 9.35 3.34 -10.74
N LEU A 153 9.80 2.10 -10.89
CA LEU A 153 9.86 1.10 -9.82
C LEU A 153 11.22 1.21 -9.14
N LEU A 154 11.21 1.51 -7.84
CA LEU A 154 12.43 1.69 -7.07
C LEU A 154 12.79 0.37 -6.38
N ASP A 155 13.78 -0.33 -6.91
CA ASP A 155 14.29 -1.57 -6.33
C ASP A 155 15.66 -1.32 -5.69
N PHE A 156 15.63 -1.11 -4.39
CA PHE A 156 16.84 -0.97 -3.59
C PHE A 156 17.27 -2.31 -3.00
N PRO A 157 18.56 -2.49 -2.63
CA PRO A 157 19.09 -3.75 -2.12
C PRO A 157 18.65 -4.00 -0.67
N CYS A 158 17.35 -3.93 -0.42
CA CYS A 158 16.72 -4.27 0.84
C CYS A 158 15.94 -5.58 0.64
N ARG A 159 16.39 -6.65 1.27
CA ARG A 159 15.92 -8.02 1.01
C ARG A 159 15.26 -8.62 2.25
N PHE A 160 14.15 -9.32 2.04
CA PHE A 160 13.55 -10.11 3.11
C PHE A 160 14.53 -11.20 3.57
N ASN A 161 14.65 -11.33 4.89
CA ASN A 161 15.52 -12.32 5.52
C ASN A 161 14.69 -13.25 6.40
N LEU A 162 14.54 -14.50 5.95
CA LEU A 162 13.72 -15.49 6.63
C LEU A 162 14.25 -15.85 8.01
N GLU A 163 15.57 -15.91 8.20
CA GLU A 163 16.19 -16.23 9.50
C GLU A 163 15.79 -15.16 10.54
N ARG A 164 15.91 -13.89 10.19
CA ARG A 164 15.45 -12.78 11.06
C ARG A 164 13.96 -12.85 11.34
N ALA A 165 13.13 -13.25 10.36
CA ALA A 165 11.70 -13.43 10.57
C ALA A 165 11.44 -14.56 11.58
N MET A 166 12.15 -15.68 11.47
CA MET A 166 12.04 -16.81 12.40
C MET A 166 12.55 -16.47 13.81
N GLU A 167 13.50 -15.55 13.94
CA GLU A 167 13.96 -14.99 15.22
C GLU A 167 12.98 -13.99 15.84
N GLY A 168 11.90 -13.66 15.14
CA GLY A 168 10.84 -12.78 15.62
C GLY A 168 11.12 -11.28 15.44
N HIS A 169 12.05 -10.91 14.55
CA HIS A 169 12.26 -9.51 14.19
C HIS A 169 11.01 -8.94 13.51
N GLN A 170 10.53 -7.79 13.97
CA GLN A 170 9.32 -7.14 13.42
C GLN A 170 9.54 -6.60 12.01
N LEU A 171 10.76 -6.25 11.66
CA LEU A 171 11.16 -5.83 10.31
C LEU A 171 12.29 -6.74 9.84
N PRO A 172 11.96 -7.92 9.27
CA PRO A 172 12.94 -8.93 8.88
C PRO A 172 13.55 -8.65 7.50
N TYR A 173 14.01 -7.43 7.29
CA TYR A 173 14.70 -7.01 6.08
C TYR A 173 16.14 -6.66 6.39
N VAL A 174 17.02 -6.88 5.44
CA VAL A 174 18.44 -6.55 5.51
C VAL A 174 18.86 -5.75 4.30
N TRP A 175 19.77 -4.83 4.50
CA TRP A 175 20.45 -4.15 3.41
C TRP A 175 21.62 -5.00 2.93
N VAL A 176 21.78 -5.11 1.61
CA VAL A 176 22.86 -5.89 0.97
C VAL A 176 23.84 -4.91 0.35
N ASP A 177 24.99 -4.70 1.01
CA ASP A 177 25.94 -3.62 0.68
C ASP A 177 26.57 -3.75 -0.72
N ASP A 178 26.73 -4.98 -1.22
CA ASP A 178 27.38 -5.26 -2.50
C ASP A 178 26.40 -5.27 -3.70
N GLU A 179 25.11 -5.08 -3.48
CA GLU A 179 24.10 -4.98 -4.53
C GLU A 179 23.80 -3.51 -4.88
N PRO A 180 23.77 -3.13 -6.17
CA PRO A 180 23.35 -1.80 -6.57
C PRO A 180 21.83 -1.65 -6.42
N GLY A 181 21.36 -0.43 -6.08
CA GLY A 181 19.97 -0.07 -6.27
C GLY A 181 19.67 0.12 -7.76
N SER A 182 18.46 -0.26 -8.17
CA SER A 182 18.00 -0.18 -9.55
C SER A 182 16.71 0.62 -9.66
N VAL A 183 16.48 1.20 -10.83
CA VAL A 183 15.23 1.87 -11.18
C VAL A 183 14.67 1.22 -12.44
N GLY A 184 13.56 0.52 -12.29
CA GLY A 184 12.81 -0.03 -13.41
C GLY A 184 11.90 1.02 -14.02
N VAL A 185 12.03 1.26 -15.31
CA VAL A 185 11.15 2.15 -16.08
C VAL A 185 10.15 1.28 -16.84
N LEU A 186 8.89 1.30 -16.42
CA LEU A 186 7.79 0.58 -17.05
C LEU A 186 6.85 1.57 -17.74
N PRO A 187 6.63 1.49 -19.06
CA PRO A 187 5.59 2.29 -19.73
C PRO A 187 4.22 2.07 -19.09
N LEU A 188 3.40 3.12 -18.97
CA LEU A 188 2.09 3.03 -18.31
C LEU A 188 1.15 1.99 -18.96
N ASP A 189 1.30 1.73 -20.25
CA ASP A 189 0.58 0.73 -21.03
C ASP A 189 1.39 -0.55 -21.33
N GLY A 190 2.65 -0.63 -20.84
CA GLY A 190 3.60 -1.72 -21.08
C GLY A 190 3.31 -2.97 -20.27
N THR A 191 3.95 -4.06 -20.62
CA THR A 191 3.97 -5.35 -19.91
C THR A 191 5.25 -5.52 -19.09
N SER A 192 5.37 -6.61 -18.35
CA SER A 192 6.61 -6.93 -17.62
C SER A 192 7.85 -7.00 -18.53
N ASP A 193 7.69 -7.37 -19.80
CA ASP A 193 8.78 -7.47 -20.77
C ASP A 193 9.28 -6.11 -21.26
N ASP A 194 8.50 -5.05 -21.04
CA ASP A 194 8.84 -3.68 -21.46
C ASP A 194 9.63 -2.91 -20.38
N VAL A 195 9.82 -3.50 -19.20
CA VAL A 195 10.59 -2.87 -18.13
C VAL A 195 12.07 -2.76 -18.54
N ARG A 196 12.61 -1.56 -18.33
CA ARG A 196 14.06 -1.30 -18.51
C ARG A 196 14.66 -0.94 -17.15
N TRP A 197 15.60 -1.76 -16.75
CA TRP A 197 16.38 -1.57 -15.53
C TRP A 197 17.66 -0.79 -15.79
#